data_4a324e4664e77fd5d0a48eb44155a77d
#
_entry.id   4a324e4664e77fd5d0a48eb44155a77d
#
_cell.length_a   1.000
_cell.length_b   1.000
_cell.length_c   1.000
_cell.angle_alpha   90.00
_cell.angle_beta   90.00
_cell.angle_gamma   90.00
#
_symmetry.space_group_name_H-M   'P 1'
#
loop_
_entity.id
_entity.type
_entity.pdbx_description
1 polymer ?
#
loop_
_entity_poly.entity_id
_entity_poly.type
_entity_poly.pdbx_seq_one_letter_code
_entity_poly.pdbx_strand_id
1 'polypeptide(L)'
;MLVSIEWLYNNLKDVKVVEIDYNPQISYYEGHIPGAVLINWRDFLSDNSRDFASPEKLSKVLGNAGINNDDLIVLYSDMNNRYAFYAYWILKAYGHSNLAILNGGIYKWLRENYPIDNDAVVVRRSEYKASKPDWSSRILVWELLSRLKEIVLIDSRSKEEYDGLTTAPPEHKCEQTQMSGHIPGAKNVPWTTLLNDDETMKSRDELGRIFSWLNREDRIVVYCRTGARASVVWYALKEVLGFRLVRLYDGSWVEYGNMVGVPVEKSISDHS
;
A
#
# COMPACT_ATOMS: atom_id res chain seq x y z
N MET A 1 3.13 11.65 -6.25
CA MET A 1 2.45 11.71 -7.57
C MET A 1 2.56 10.38 -8.30
N LEU A 2 1.77 10.15 -9.38
CA LEU A 2 2.01 9.04 -10.32
C LEU A 2 2.86 9.53 -11.49
N VAL A 3 3.84 8.73 -11.93
CA VAL A 3 4.67 9.00 -13.10
C VAL A 3 4.51 7.89 -14.13
N SER A 4 4.59 8.24 -15.43
CA SER A 4 4.49 7.24 -16.51
C SER A 4 5.80 6.46 -16.68
N ILE A 5 5.71 5.32 -17.38
CA ILE A 5 6.89 4.51 -17.75
C ILE A 5 7.87 5.34 -18.57
N GLU A 6 7.39 6.03 -19.59
CA GLU A 6 8.21 6.90 -20.47
C GLU A 6 8.90 8.01 -19.66
N TRP A 7 8.16 8.65 -18.74
CA TRP A 7 8.75 9.69 -17.90
C TRP A 7 9.90 9.12 -17.06
N LEU A 8 9.70 7.98 -16.39
CA LEU A 8 10.75 7.37 -15.59
C LEU A 8 11.96 7.00 -16.43
N TYR A 9 11.74 6.37 -17.59
CA TYR A 9 12.84 5.98 -18.47
C TYR A 9 13.72 7.16 -18.88
N ASN A 10 13.10 8.29 -19.18
CA ASN A 10 13.82 9.52 -19.56
C ASN A 10 14.51 10.21 -18.35
N ASN A 11 14.17 9.86 -17.12
CA ASN A 11 14.69 10.51 -15.90
C ASN A 11 15.45 9.55 -14.97
N LEU A 12 15.80 8.33 -15.40
CA LEU A 12 16.46 7.31 -14.54
C LEU A 12 17.70 7.82 -13.81
N LYS A 13 18.44 8.78 -14.41
CA LYS A 13 19.68 9.33 -13.83
C LYS A 13 19.46 10.42 -12.78
N ASP A 14 18.25 11.00 -12.75
CA ASP A 14 17.91 12.17 -11.95
C ASP A 14 17.05 11.83 -10.73
N VAL A 15 16.65 10.56 -10.60
CA VAL A 15 15.77 10.09 -9.53
C VAL A 15 16.34 8.86 -8.82
N LYS A 16 15.82 8.57 -7.63
CA LYS A 16 16.09 7.31 -6.93
C LYS A 16 14.96 6.33 -7.23
N VAL A 17 15.25 5.34 -8.06
CA VAL A 17 14.29 4.27 -8.36
C VAL A 17 14.40 3.21 -7.27
N VAL A 18 13.28 2.87 -6.65
CA VAL A 18 13.24 1.93 -5.52
C VAL A 18 12.18 0.87 -5.77
N GLU A 19 12.62 -0.38 -5.81
CA GLU A 19 11.73 -1.53 -5.80
C GLU A 19 11.39 -1.92 -4.36
N ILE A 20 10.09 -1.99 -4.08
CA ILE A 20 9.58 -2.49 -2.80
C ILE A 20 9.07 -3.90 -3.00
N ASP A 21 9.75 -4.87 -2.42
CA ASP A 21 9.51 -6.24 -2.75
C ASP A 21 8.99 -7.07 -1.56
N TYR A 22 8.07 -8.00 -1.88
CA TYR A 22 7.59 -8.99 -0.93
C TYR A 22 8.50 -10.21 -0.88
N ASN A 23 8.95 -10.68 -2.05
CA ASN A 23 9.87 -11.80 -2.18
C ASN A 23 10.95 -11.52 -3.25
N PRO A 24 12.04 -10.83 -2.86
CA PRO A 24 13.10 -10.41 -3.78
C PRO A 24 13.71 -11.54 -4.63
N GLN A 25 13.65 -12.78 -4.15
CA GLN A 25 14.27 -13.92 -4.82
C GLN A 25 13.55 -14.31 -6.12
N ILE A 26 12.28 -13.93 -6.25
CA ILE A 26 11.46 -14.27 -7.42
C ILE A 26 11.03 -13.04 -8.21
N SER A 27 11.54 -11.86 -7.89
CA SER A 27 11.24 -10.62 -8.62
C SER A 27 12.50 -9.83 -8.91
N TYR A 28 13.04 -9.09 -7.97
CA TYR A 28 14.17 -8.19 -8.19
C TYR A 28 15.37 -8.89 -8.86
N TYR A 29 15.76 -10.08 -8.41
CA TYR A 29 16.91 -10.81 -8.97
C TYR A 29 16.63 -11.50 -10.31
N GLU A 30 15.37 -11.63 -10.71
CA GLU A 30 15.00 -12.08 -12.06
C GLU A 30 15.01 -10.93 -13.07
N GLY A 31 14.87 -9.70 -12.62
CA GLY A 31 14.98 -8.51 -13.46
C GLY A 31 14.29 -7.30 -12.85
N HIS A 32 14.99 -6.20 -12.77
CA HIS A 32 14.53 -4.94 -12.21
C HIS A 32 14.78 -3.77 -13.16
N ILE A 33 14.16 -2.62 -12.88
CA ILE A 33 14.38 -1.39 -13.64
C ILE A 33 15.83 -0.94 -13.46
N PRO A 34 16.57 -0.56 -14.52
CA PRO A 34 17.98 -0.19 -14.43
C PRO A 34 18.25 0.86 -13.35
N GLY A 35 19.20 0.54 -12.47
CA GLY A 35 19.58 1.41 -11.35
C GLY A 35 18.64 1.39 -10.15
N ALA A 36 17.58 0.59 -10.18
CA ALA A 36 16.66 0.46 -9.05
C ALA A 36 17.34 -0.21 -7.86
N VAL A 37 17.18 0.36 -6.67
CA VAL A 37 17.63 -0.24 -5.41
C VAL A 37 16.49 -1.02 -4.78
N LEU A 38 16.82 -2.16 -4.19
CA LEU A 38 15.86 -3.02 -3.51
C LEU A 38 15.68 -2.58 -2.05
N ILE A 39 14.43 -2.47 -1.62
CA ILE A 39 14.05 -2.44 -0.21
C ILE A 39 12.98 -3.52 0.01
N ASN A 40 13.24 -4.44 0.94
CA ASN A 40 12.22 -5.40 1.33
C ASN A 40 11.12 -4.69 2.13
N TRP A 41 9.86 -4.98 1.85
CA TRP A 41 8.73 -4.35 2.57
C TRP A 41 8.82 -4.51 4.10
N ARG A 42 9.45 -5.61 4.57
CA ARG A 42 9.66 -5.88 6.00
C ARG A 42 10.64 -4.91 6.66
N ASP A 43 11.48 -4.24 5.88
CA ASP A 43 12.42 -3.24 6.39
C ASP A 43 11.71 -1.99 6.94
N PHE A 44 10.44 -1.79 6.53
CA PHE A 44 9.58 -0.76 7.10
C PHE A 44 8.95 -1.15 8.45
N LEU A 45 9.11 -2.40 8.89
CA LEU A 45 8.53 -2.90 10.13
C LEU A 45 9.52 -2.88 11.29
N SER A 46 8.99 -2.84 12.51
CA SER A 46 9.76 -3.02 13.73
C SER A 46 10.28 -4.45 13.84
N ASP A 47 11.47 -4.62 14.42
CA ASP A 47 12.05 -5.95 14.67
C ASP A 47 11.41 -6.65 15.89
N ASN A 48 10.75 -5.87 16.77
CA ASN A 48 10.30 -6.35 18.07
C ASN A 48 8.77 -6.34 18.24
N SER A 49 8.03 -5.82 17.29
CA SER A 49 6.57 -5.70 17.37
C SER A 49 5.94 -5.65 15.98
N ARG A 50 4.64 -5.98 15.91
CA ARG A 50 3.85 -5.75 14.70
C ARG A 50 3.51 -4.25 14.57
N ASP A 51 4.53 -3.45 14.34
CA ASP A 51 4.42 -2.01 14.12
C ASP A 51 5.49 -1.56 13.11
N PHE A 52 5.55 -0.27 12.79
CA PHE A 52 6.53 0.27 11.87
C PHE A 52 7.90 0.48 12.53
N ALA A 53 8.92 0.53 11.70
CA ALA A 53 10.31 0.75 12.11
C ALA A 53 10.46 2.05 12.90
N SER A 54 11.43 2.11 13.81
CA SER A 54 11.81 3.39 14.40
C SER A 54 12.41 4.34 13.36
N PRO A 55 12.40 5.66 13.59
CA PRO A 55 13.07 6.62 12.71
C PRO A 55 14.53 6.27 12.46
N GLU A 56 15.22 5.74 13.47
CA GLU A 56 16.63 5.34 13.38
C GLU A 56 16.82 4.11 12.47
N LYS A 57 15.93 3.11 12.57
CA LYS A 57 15.96 1.94 11.69
C LYS A 57 15.65 2.37 10.25
N LEU A 58 14.61 3.15 10.04
CA LEU A 58 14.25 3.62 8.69
C LEU A 58 15.36 4.48 8.08
N SER A 59 16.00 5.33 8.89
CA SER A 59 17.16 6.13 8.44
C SER A 59 18.30 5.25 7.93
N LYS A 60 18.59 4.14 8.61
CA LYS A 60 19.61 3.18 8.18
C LYS A 60 19.21 2.46 6.90
N VAL A 61 17.94 2.05 6.79
CA VAL A 61 17.42 1.38 5.57
C VAL A 61 17.59 2.28 4.36
N LEU A 62 17.09 3.51 4.43
CA LEU A 62 17.13 4.46 3.31
C LEU A 62 18.56 4.94 3.04
N GLY A 63 19.38 5.19 4.06
CA GLY A 63 20.79 5.54 3.91
C GLY A 63 21.62 4.43 3.27
N ASN A 64 21.36 3.16 3.61
CA ASN A 64 22.00 2.02 2.96
C ASN A 64 21.58 1.88 1.50
N ALA A 65 20.37 2.27 1.16
CA ALA A 65 19.86 2.36 -0.22
C ALA A 65 20.39 3.59 -0.99
N GLY A 66 21.27 4.41 -0.39
CA GLY A 66 21.88 5.59 -1.00
C GLY A 66 20.88 6.75 -1.23
N ILE A 67 19.84 6.80 -0.43
CA ILE A 67 18.78 7.81 -0.53
C ILE A 67 19.09 8.97 0.40
N ASN A 68 18.99 10.21 -0.09
CA ASN A 68 19.07 11.44 0.70
C ASN A 68 17.67 12.00 0.96
N ASN A 69 17.55 12.91 1.92
CA ASN A 69 16.26 13.47 2.33
C ASN A 69 15.53 14.29 1.25
N ASP A 70 16.29 14.85 0.30
CA ASP A 70 15.80 15.69 -0.79
C ASP A 70 15.66 14.96 -2.14
N ASP A 71 16.11 13.69 -2.21
CA ASP A 71 15.98 12.88 -3.43
C ASP A 71 14.50 12.70 -3.83
N LEU A 72 14.22 12.74 -5.13
CA LEU A 72 12.95 12.26 -5.66
C LEU A 72 12.99 10.74 -5.73
N ILE A 73 12.19 10.10 -4.90
CA ILE A 73 12.05 8.63 -4.90
C ILE A 73 10.90 8.23 -5.82
N VAL A 74 11.17 7.38 -6.79
CA VAL A 74 10.14 6.71 -7.60
C VAL A 74 10.02 5.27 -7.13
N LEU A 75 8.87 4.97 -6.52
CA LEU A 75 8.56 3.65 -5.97
C LEU A 75 7.87 2.78 -7.01
N TYR A 76 8.24 1.52 -7.08
CA TYR A 76 7.47 0.50 -7.80
C TYR A 76 7.57 -0.84 -7.07
N SER A 77 6.72 -1.77 -7.44
CA SER A 77 6.77 -3.15 -6.93
C SER A 77 6.16 -4.12 -7.94
N ASP A 78 6.33 -5.39 -7.68
CA ASP A 78 5.53 -6.48 -8.23
C ASP A 78 4.09 -6.50 -7.66
N MET A 79 3.35 -7.58 -7.88
CA MET A 79 2.03 -7.85 -7.29
C MET A 79 1.05 -6.68 -7.43
N ASN A 80 0.88 -6.19 -8.66
CA ASN A 80 0.04 -5.03 -9.01
C ASN A 80 0.45 -3.75 -8.27
N ASN A 81 1.73 -3.58 -8.05
CA ASN A 81 2.32 -2.35 -7.49
C ASN A 81 1.87 -1.97 -6.05
N ARG A 82 1.16 -2.88 -5.34
CA ARG A 82 0.53 -2.56 -4.04
C ARG A 82 1.52 -2.22 -2.94
N TYR A 83 2.74 -2.79 -2.96
CA TYR A 83 3.76 -2.49 -1.95
C TYR A 83 4.41 -1.12 -2.18
N ALA A 84 4.46 -0.63 -3.41
CA ALA A 84 4.88 0.75 -3.70
C ALA A 84 3.92 1.77 -3.09
N PHE A 85 2.60 1.55 -3.18
CA PHE A 85 1.60 2.39 -2.52
C PHE A 85 1.72 2.34 -0.99
N TYR A 86 2.01 1.15 -0.45
CA TYR A 86 2.19 1.00 1.00
C TYR A 86 3.44 1.72 1.49
N ALA A 87 4.56 1.57 0.79
CA ALA A 87 5.79 2.30 1.09
C ALA A 87 5.61 3.83 0.95
N TYR A 88 4.88 4.28 -0.08
CA TYR A 88 4.54 5.70 -0.25
C TYR A 88 3.83 6.25 0.99
N TRP A 89 2.81 5.56 1.48
CA TRP A 89 2.06 5.95 2.67
C TRP A 89 2.96 6.01 3.92
N ILE A 90 3.83 5.01 4.12
CA ILE A 90 4.78 4.95 5.24
C ILE A 90 5.79 6.10 5.14
N LEU A 91 6.50 6.23 4.01
CA LEU A 91 7.55 7.23 3.84
C LEU A 91 7.00 8.66 3.99
N LYS A 92 5.77 8.89 3.53
CA LYS A 92 5.10 10.17 3.74
C LYS A 92 4.88 10.46 5.23
N ALA A 93 4.50 9.47 6.03
CA ALA A 93 4.38 9.62 7.48
C ALA A 93 5.72 9.97 8.15
N TYR A 94 6.84 9.43 7.65
CA TYR A 94 8.18 9.76 8.15
C TYR A 94 8.78 11.04 7.56
N GLY A 95 7.99 11.82 6.83
CA GLY A 95 8.34 13.16 6.38
C GLY A 95 9.08 13.24 5.05
N HIS A 96 9.22 12.15 4.29
CA HIS A 96 9.75 12.24 2.94
C HIS A 96 8.69 12.81 2.00
N SER A 97 8.97 13.99 1.42
CA SER A 97 7.99 14.74 0.62
C SER A 97 8.07 14.45 -0.88
N ASN A 98 9.29 14.17 -1.38
CA ASN A 98 9.56 13.98 -2.80
C ASN A 98 9.33 12.52 -3.22
N LEU A 99 8.05 12.13 -3.30
CA LEU A 99 7.63 10.76 -3.60
C LEU A 99 6.82 10.69 -4.88
N ALA A 100 7.15 9.72 -5.71
CA ALA A 100 6.35 9.30 -6.85
C ALA A 100 6.15 7.78 -6.82
N ILE A 101 5.14 7.31 -7.52
CA ILE A 101 4.89 5.89 -7.78
C ILE A 101 4.87 5.71 -9.29
N LEU A 102 5.59 4.70 -9.79
CA LEU A 102 5.54 4.31 -11.19
C LEU A 102 4.17 3.72 -11.52
N ASN A 103 3.40 4.38 -12.37
CA ASN A 103 2.04 3.98 -12.69
C ASN A 103 2.03 2.72 -13.58
N GLY A 104 1.54 1.60 -13.06
CA GLY A 104 1.60 0.29 -13.70
C GLY A 104 2.78 -0.59 -13.26
N GLY A 105 3.70 -0.05 -12.42
CA GLY A 105 4.80 -0.80 -11.81
C GLY A 105 5.68 -1.54 -12.81
N ILE A 106 6.33 -2.62 -12.34
CA ILE A 106 7.21 -3.45 -13.19
C ILE A 106 6.43 -4.17 -14.29
N TYR A 107 5.16 -4.53 -14.05
CA TYR A 107 4.36 -5.24 -15.05
C TYR A 107 4.21 -4.44 -16.35
N LYS A 108 3.83 -3.15 -16.23
CA LYS A 108 3.69 -2.28 -17.41
C LYS A 108 5.05 -1.98 -18.06
N TRP A 109 6.10 -1.79 -17.24
CA TRP A 109 7.47 -1.60 -17.73
C TRP A 109 7.91 -2.74 -18.66
N LEU A 110 7.72 -3.98 -18.23
CA LEU A 110 8.05 -5.18 -19.00
C LEU A 110 7.16 -5.33 -20.24
N ARG A 111 5.85 -5.07 -20.09
CA ARG A 111 4.88 -5.19 -21.18
C ARG A 111 5.15 -4.19 -22.32
N GLU A 112 5.72 -3.04 -22.01
CA GLU A 112 6.14 -2.04 -22.99
C GLU A 112 7.58 -2.25 -23.50
N ASN A 113 8.22 -3.38 -23.12
CA ASN A 113 9.57 -3.79 -23.55
C ASN A 113 10.67 -2.78 -23.17
N TYR A 114 10.56 -2.11 -22.04
CA TYR A 114 11.64 -1.30 -21.50
C TYR A 114 12.77 -2.17 -20.91
N PRO A 115 14.02 -1.67 -20.90
CA PRO A 115 15.17 -2.45 -20.47
C PRO A 115 15.11 -2.83 -18.98
N ILE A 116 15.69 -3.98 -18.66
CA ILE A 116 15.87 -4.48 -17.29
C ILE A 116 17.33 -4.80 -17.03
N ASP A 117 17.73 -4.74 -15.75
CA ASP A 117 18.98 -5.23 -15.24
C ASP A 117 18.75 -6.40 -14.27
N ASN A 118 19.73 -7.31 -14.19
CA ASN A 118 19.73 -8.45 -13.26
C ASN A 118 20.85 -8.35 -12.24
N ASP A 119 21.77 -7.40 -12.43
CA ASP A 119 22.92 -7.21 -11.56
C ASP A 119 22.54 -6.36 -10.35
N ALA A 120 23.03 -6.75 -9.18
CA ALA A 120 22.80 -5.97 -7.96
C ALA A 120 23.42 -4.56 -8.09
N VAL A 121 22.59 -3.56 -7.81
CA VAL A 121 23.02 -2.15 -7.88
C VAL A 121 24.00 -1.86 -6.76
N VAL A 122 25.23 -1.44 -7.11
CA VAL A 122 26.22 -0.97 -6.14
C VAL A 122 25.89 0.45 -5.71
N VAL A 123 25.46 0.61 -4.47
CA VAL A 123 25.01 1.89 -3.92
C VAL A 123 26.09 2.49 -3.00
N ARG A 124 26.40 3.76 -3.18
CA ARG A 124 27.12 4.53 -2.17
C ARG A 124 26.15 4.93 -1.07
N ARG A 125 26.43 4.52 0.18
CA ARG A 125 25.63 4.90 1.34
C ARG A 125 25.51 6.41 1.49
N SER A 126 24.36 6.86 1.93
CA SER A 126 24.05 8.25 2.24
C SER A 126 23.69 8.42 3.74
N GLU A 127 23.56 9.67 4.16
CA GLU A 127 23.03 10.02 5.48
C GLU A 127 21.57 10.45 5.33
N TYR A 128 20.66 9.49 5.50
CA TYR A 128 19.22 9.79 5.55
C TYR A 128 18.78 10.02 7.00
N LYS A 129 17.91 10.99 7.23
CA LYS A 129 17.33 11.25 8.54
C LYS A 129 15.82 11.23 8.47
N ALA A 130 15.20 10.13 8.90
CA ALA A 130 13.77 10.03 9.02
C ALA A 130 13.25 10.93 10.15
N SER A 131 12.15 11.62 9.91
CA SER A 131 11.45 12.38 10.94
C SER A 131 10.69 11.45 11.89
N LYS A 132 10.30 11.97 13.06
CA LYS A 132 9.26 11.31 13.86
C LYS A 132 7.99 11.20 13.01
N PRO A 133 7.39 9.99 12.89
CA PRO A 133 6.28 9.81 11.99
C PRO A 133 5.01 10.58 12.43
N ASP A 134 4.34 11.18 11.46
CA ASP A 134 2.97 11.69 11.61
C ASP A 134 1.97 10.60 11.20
N TRP A 135 1.35 9.99 12.20
CA TRP A 135 0.35 8.95 12.02
C TRP A 135 -1.09 9.48 11.94
N SER A 136 -1.29 10.75 11.59
CA SER A 136 -2.64 11.32 11.38
C SER A 136 -3.44 10.60 10.29
N SER A 137 -2.76 9.97 9.35
CA SER A 137 -3.35 9.13 8.30
C SER A 137 -3.55 7.66 8.71
N ARG A 138 -3.21 7.28 9.94
CA ARG A 138 -3.37 5.93 10.50
C ARG A 138 -4.48 5.91 11.53
N ILE A 139 -5.16 4.78 11.66
CA ILE A 139 -6.08 4.49 12.77
C ILE A 139 -5.76 3.12 13.36
N LEU A 140 -5.72 3.02 14.68
CA LEU A 140 -5.56 1.75 15.38
C LEU A 140 -6.92 1.16 15.75
N VAL A 141 -6.97 -0.15 16.01
CA VAL A 141 -8.20 -0.89 16.24
C VAL A 141 -9.07 -0.32 17.36
N TRP A 142 -8.46 0.15 18.46
CA TRP A 142 -9.21 0.69 19.60
C TRP A 142 -9.94 1.99 19.25
N GLU A 143 -9.31 2.87 18.48
CA GLU A 143 -9.96 4.07 17.98
C GLU A 143 -11.02 3.73 16.94
N LEU A 144 -10.74 2.78 16.05
CA LEU A 144 -11.69 2.29 15.06
C LEU A 144 -12.97 1.79 15.74
N LEU A 145 -12.85 0.90 16.72
CA LEU A 145 -14.00 0.32 17.45
C LEU A 145 -14.83 1.39 18.15
N SER A 146 -14.19 2.40 18.74
CA SER A 146 -14.89 3.49 19.43
C SER A 146 -15.66 4.42 18.49
N ARG A 147 -15.33 4.41 17.20
CA ARG A 147 -15.86 5.35 16.19
C ARG A 147 -16.61 4.69 15.03
N LEU A 148 -16.93 3.41 15.09
CA LEU A 148 -17.57 2.68 13.99
C LEU A 148 -18.83 3.38 13.43
N LYS A 149 -19.59 4.08 14.27
CA LYS A 149 -20.80 4.81 13.86
C LYS A 149 -20.54 6.20 13.26
N GLU A 150 -19.29 6.70 13.37
CA GLU A 150 -18.92 8.06 12.95
C GLU A 150 -18.10 8.08 11.66
N ILE A 151 -17.70 6.91 11.17
CA ILE A 151 -16.80 6.75 10.03
C ILE A 151 -17.47 6.04 8.87
N VAL A 152 -17.02 6.35 7.66
CA VAL A 152 -17.31 5.56 6.48
C VAL A 152 -16.20 4.54 6.31
N LEU A 153 -16.52 3.27 6.49
CA LEU A 153 -15.56 2.18 6.46
C LEU A 153 -15.55 1.51 5.08
N ILE A 154 -14.38 1.35 4.48
CA ILE A 154 -14.17 0.73 3.17
C ILE A 154 -13.32 -0.52 3.32
N ASP A 155 -13.88 -1.68 2.96
CA ASP A 155 -13.15 -2.93 2.82
C ASP A 155 -12.64 -3.06 1.39
N SER A 156 -11.32 -3.03 1.23
CA SER A 156 -10.67 -3.13 -0.08
C SER A 156 -10.26 -4.56 -0.47
N ARG A 157 -10.69 -5.57 0.29
CA ARG A 157 -10.49 -6.99 -0.03
C ARG A 157 -11.41 -7.44 -1.18
N SER A 158 -11.19 -8.66 -1.65
CA SER A 158 -12.08 -9.26 -2.65
C SER A 158 -13.52 -9.42 -2.12
N LYS A 159 -14.45 -9.60 -3.03
CA LYS A 159 -15.86 -9.83 -2.68
C LYS A 159 -16.03 -11.10 -1.84
N GLU A 160 -15.28 -12.15 -2.16
CA GLU A 160 -15.31 -13.44 -1.47
C GLU A 160 -14.79 -13.31 -0.02
N GLU A 161 -13.72 -12.52 0.20
CA GLU A 161 -13.23 -12.22 1.55
C GLU A 161 -14.26 -11.41 2.35
N TYR A 162 -14.87 -10.41 1.72
CA TYR A 162 -15.89 -9.55 2.33
C TYR A 162 -17.15 -10.33 2.71
N ASP A 163 -17.64 -11.18 1.84
CA ASP A 163 -18.84 -11.99 2.07
C ASP A 163 -18.62 -13.12 3.10
N GLY A 164 -17.36 -13.40 3.43
CA GLY A 164 -17.01 -14.44 4.39
C GLY A 164 -16.87 -15.84 3.80
N LEU A 165 -16.75 -15.95 2.47
CA LEU A 165 -16.50 -17.21 1.77
C LEU A 165 -15.05 -17.70 1.95
N THR A 166 -14.14 -16.78 2.17
CA THR A 166 -12.72 -17.09 2.46
C THR A 166 -12.17 -16.11 3.49
N THR A 167 -11.15 -16.52 4.22
CA THR A 167 -10.43 -15.68 5.20
C THR A 167 -9.16 -15.07 4.63
N ALA A 168 -8.65 -15.60 3.51
CA ALA A 168 -7.43 -15.14 2.87
C ALA A 168 -7.48 -15.39 1.36
N PRO A 169 -6.80 -14.58 0.54
CA PRO A 169 -6.67 -14.83 -0.88
C PRO A 169 -5.81 -16.08 -1.15
N PRO A 170 -5.89 -16.69 -2.36
CA PRO A 170 -5.23 -17.95 -2.68
C PRO A 170 -3.73 -17.99 -2.40
N GLU A 171 -3.03 -16.88 -2.63
CA GLU A 171 -1.58 -16.74 -2.40
C GLU A 171 -1.18 -16.71 -0.91
N HIS A 172 -2.16 -16.56 -0.01
CA HIS A 172 -1.94 -16.47 1.45
C HIS A 172 -2.76 -17.48 2.25
N LYS A 173 -3.08 -18.63 1.69
CA LYS A 173 -3.91 -19.67 2.34
C LYS A 173 -3.40 -20.12 3.71
N CYS A 174 -2.11 -20.04 3.95
CA CYS A 174 -1.52 -20.44 5.25
C CYS A 174 -1.70 -19.38 6.35
N GLU A 175 -2.16 -18.19 6.03
CA GLU A 175 -2.29 -17.07 6.96
C GLU A 175 -3.77 -16.73 7.20
N GLN A 176 -4.57 -17.73 7.56
CA GLN A 176 -6.01 -17.56 7.79
C GLN A 176 -6.29 -16.83 9.11
N THR A 177 -7.43 -16.14 9.16
CA THR A 177 -8.00 -15.61 10.39
C THR A 177 -9.04 -16.55 10.96
N GLN A 178 -9.33 -16.45 12.27
CA GLN A 178 -10.35 -17.26 12.94
C GLN A 178 -11.77 -16.91 12.45
N MET A 179 -12.01 -15.62 12.15
CA MET A 179 -13.30 -15.16 11.66
C MET A 179 -13.24 -14.86 10.17
N SER A 180 -14.33 -15.14 9.46
CA SER A 180 -14.58 -14.71 8.08
C SER A 180 -15.71 -13.69 8.05
N GLY A 181 -15.75 -12.82 7.02
CA GLY A 181 -16.69 -11.73 6.88
C GLY A 181 -16.01 -10.37 6.88
N HIS A 182 -16.69 -9.34 7.35
CA HIS A 182 -16.20 -7.95 7.34
C HIS A 182 -16.57 -7.19 8.62
N ILE A 183 -15.95 -6.04 8.82
CA ILE A 183 -16.25 -5.13 9.93
C ILE A 183 -17.66 -4.55 9.69
N PRO A 184 -18.56 -4.52 10.69
CA PRO A 184 -19.93 -4.06 10.53
C PRO A 184 -20.05 -2.68 9.89
N GLY A 185 -20.95 -2.57 8.92
CA GLY A 185 -21.20 -1.33 8.18
C GLY A 185 -20.15 -0.98 7.12
N ALA A 186 -19.12 -1.78 6.93
CA ALA A 186 -18.14 -1.56 5.86
C ALA A 186 -18.77 -1.71 4.47
N LYS A 187 -18.35 -0.87 3.52
CA LYS A 187 -18.66 -1.03 2.09
C LYS A 187 -17.49 -1.68 1.37
N ASN A 188 -17.79 -2.70 0.57
CA ASN A 188 -16.76 -3.37 -0.22
C ASN A 188 -16.43 -2.58 -1.49
N VAL A 189 -15.18 -2.20 -1.62
CA VAL A 189 -14.57 -1.63 -2.85
C VAL A 189 -13.26 -2.36 -3.08
N PRO A 190 -13.27 -3.48 -3.80
CA PRO A 190 -12.06 -4.23 -4.10
C PRO A 190 -11.00 -3.32 -4.75
N TRP A 191 -9.81 -3.29 -4.19
CA TRP A 191 -8.74 -2.39 -4.63
C TRP A 191 -8.40 -2.52 -6.12
N THR A 192 -8.55 -3.73 -6.69
CA THR A 192 -8.33 -3.99 -8.12
C THR A 192 -9.30 -3.24 -9.03
N THR A 193 -10.48 -2.85 -8.52
CA THR A 193 -11.44 -2.06 -9.30
C THR A 193 -10.94 -0.64 -9.61
N LEU A 194 -9.88 -0.20 -8.94
CA LEU A 194 -9.25 1.10 -9.14
C LEU A 194 -8.15 1.06 -10.20
N LEU A 195 -7.82 -0.13 -10.71
CA LEU A 195 -6.77 -0.34 -11.69
C LEU A 195 -7.34 -0.69 -13.07
N ASN A 196 -6.59 -0.37 -14.10
CA ASN A 196 -6.79 -0.83 -15.47
C ASN A 196 -6.09 -2.19 -15.67
N ASP A 197 -6.32 -2.83 -16.84
CA ASP A 197 -5.72 -4.13 -17.18
C ASP A 197 -4.18 -4.10 -17.29
N ASP A 198 -3.59 -2.93 -17.46
CA ASP A 198 -2.15 -2.69 -17.46
C ASP A 198 -1.60 -2.28 -16.09
N GLU A 199 -2.37 -2.50 -15.04
CA GLU A 199 -2.09 -2.15 -13.65
C GLU A 199 -1.95 -0.64 -13.37
N THR A 200 -2.20 0.22 -14.35
CA THR A 200 -2.25 1.66 -14.09
C THR A 200 -3.48 2.04 -13.27
N MET A 201 -3.34 3.04 -12.41
CA MET A 201 -4.50 3.59 -11.70
C MET A 201 -5.46 4.25 -12.70
N LYS A 202 -6.75 4.02 -12.51
CA LYS A 202 -7.81 4.68 -13.28
C LYS A 202 -7.72 6.21 -13.17
N SER A 203 -8.25 6.87 -14.17
CA SER A 203 -8.31 8.33 -14.21
C SER A 203 -9.08 8.91 -13.03
N ARG A 204 -8.81 10.19 -12.72
CA ARG A 204 -9.52 10.91 -11.65
C ARG A 204 -11.04 10.86 -11.82
N ASP A 205 -11.53 10.94 -13.06
CA ASP A 205 -12.98 10.93 -13.36
C ASP A 205 -13.58 9.55 -13.14
N GLU A 206 -12.88 8.47 -13.52
CA GLU A 206 -13.32 7.10 -13.26
C GLU A 206 -13.34 6.78 -11.77
N LEU A 207 -12.27 7.15 -11.05
CA LEU A 207 -12.22 7.03 -9.58
C LEU A 207 -13.33 7.85 -8.92
N GLY A 208 -13.61 9.08 -9.42
CA GLY A 208 -14.70 9.90 -8.94
C GLY A 208 -16.07 9.25 -9.09
N ARG A 209 -16.29 8.47 -10.17
CA ARG A 209 -17.52 7.67 -10.35
C ARG A 209 -17.62 6.51 -9.37
N ILE A 210 -16.51 5.78 -9.13
CA ILE A 210 -16.46 4.68 -8.17
C ILE A 210 -16.81 5.17 -6.76
N PHE A 211 -16.34 6.35 -6.38
CA PHE A 211 -16.52 6.93 -5.05
C PHE A 211 -17.59 8.03 -5.00
N SER A 212 -18.49 8.11 -5.98
CA SER A 212 -19.54 9.15 -6.08
C SER A 212 -20.53 9.18 -4.91
N TRP A 213 -20.60 8.09 -4.15
CA TRP A 213 -21.43 7.94 -2.96
C TRP A 213 -20.81 8.53 -1.68
N LEU A 214 -19.53 9.00 -1.72
CA LEU A 214 -18.84 9.64 -0.61
C LEU A 214 -19.05 11.14 -0.61
N ASN A 215 -19.18 11.73 0.57
CA ASN A 215 -19.19 13.17 0.77
C ASN A 215 -17.78 13.68 1.12
N ARG A 216 -17.47 14.93 0.77
CA ARG A 216 -16.13 15.52 1.01
C ARG A 216 -15.73 15.61 2.47
N GLU A 217 -16.69 15.66 3.38
CA GLU A 217 -16.49 15.78 4.82
C GLU A 217 -16.54 14.42 5.53
N ASP A 218 -16.75 13.33 4.79
CA ASP A 218 -16.76 11.99 5.37
C ASP A 218 -15.40 11.67 6.01
N ARG A 219 -15.47 11.07 7.19
CA ARG A 219 -14.31 10.47 7.87
C ARG A 219 -14.14 9.05 7.38
N ILE A 220 -13.26 8.87 6.42
CA ILE A 220 -13.09 7.60 5.72
C ILE A 220 -11.98 6.79 6.36
N VAL A 221 -12.25 5.52 6.60
CA VAL A 221 -11.23 4.54 7.00
C VAL A 221 -11.22 3.41 5.99
N VAL A 222 -10.04 3.11 5.47
CA VAL A 222 -9.82 2.01 4.53
C VAL A 222 -9.06 0.89 5.22
N TYR A 223 -9.47 -0.34 5.01
CA TYR A 223 -8.75 -1.53 5.47
C TYR A 223 -8.73 -2.62 4.39
N CYS A 224 -7.86 -3.60 4.56
CA CYS A 224 -7.84 -4.80 3.75
C CYS A 224 -7.54 -6.05 4.60
N ARG A 225 -6.48 -6.78 4.26
CA ARG A 225 -5.97 -7.90 5.06
C ARG A 225 -4.83 -7.46 5.98
N THR A 226 -3.85 -6.70 5.47
CA THR A 226 -2.61 -6.30 6.16
C THR A 226 -2.16 -4.86 5.85
N GLY A 227 -3.00 -4.03 5.23
CA GLY A 227 -2.72 -2.62 4.90
C GLY A 227 -2.28 -2.36 3.45
N ALA A 228 -1.52 -3.27 2.81
CA ALA A 228 -0.95 -3.00 1.48
C ALA A 228 -1.99 -2.76 0.37
N ARG A 229 -3.05 -3.57 0.27
CA ARG A 229 -4.15 -3.33 -0.69
C ARG A 229 -4.96 -2.08 -0.35
N ALA A 230 -5.12 -1.80 0.93
CA ALA A 230 -5.83 -0.61 1.41
C ALA A 230 -5.07 0.69 1.09
N SER A 231 -3.74 0.66 1.01
CA SER A 231 -2.95 1.84 0.65
C SER A 231 -3.20 2.32 -0.78
N VAL A 232 -3.56 1.43 -1.71
CA VAL A 232 -3.97 1.80 -3.08
C VAL A 232 -5.26 2.63 -3.05
N VAL A 233 -6.26 2.17 -2.28
CA VAL A 233 -7.54 2.89 -2.11
C VAL A 233 -7.33 4.20 -1.35
N TRP A 234 -6.50 4.19 -0.30
CA TRP A 234 -6.12 5.40 0.43
C TRP A 234 -5.47 6.43 -0.51
N TYR A 235 -4.54 6.00 -1.37
CA TYR A 235 -3.87 6.87 -2.34
C TYR A 235 -4.88 7.48 -3.33
N ALA A 236 -5.76 6.66 -3.89
CA ALA A 236 -6.80 7.13 -4.81
C ALA A 236 -7.70 8.19 -4.15
N LEU A 237 -8.16 7.96 -2.94
CA LEU A 237 -9.02 8.91 -2.21
C LEU A 237 -8.25 10.16 -1.78
N LYS A 238 -7.09 10.01 -1.16
CA LYS A 238 -6.32 11.10 -0.57
C LYS A 238 -5.57 11.93 -1.61
N GLU A 239 -4.77 11.27 -2.43
CA GLU A 239 -3.83 11.94 -3.32
C GLU A 239 -4.44 12.28 -4.70
N VAL A 240 -5.32 11.41 -5.23
CA VAL A 240 -5.92 11.64 -6.55
C VAL A 240 -7.22 12.43 -6.42
N LEU A 241 -8.14 12.00 -5.57
CA LEU A 241 -9.46 12.63 -5.43
C LEU A 241 -9.47 13.82 -4.45
N GLY A 242 -8.49 13.92 -3.54
CA GLY A 242 -8.32 15.04 -2.61
C GLY A 242 -9.29 15.01 -1.41
N PHE A 243 -9.74 13.83 -0.97
CA PHE A 243 -10.45 13.70 0.31
C PHE A 243 -9.51 14.00 1.47
N ARG A 244 -9.91 14.85 2.41
CA ARG A 244 -9.03 15.30 3.49
C ARG A 244 -8.96 14.33 4.65
N LEU A 245 -10.05 13.68 5.01
CA LEU A 245 -10.22 12.87 6.21
C LEU A 245 -10.17 11.37 5.87
N VAL A 246 -9.08 10.92 5.24
CA VAL A 246 -8.86 9.51 4.88
C VAL A 246 -7.76 8.92 5.74
N ARG A 247 -8.08 7.84 6.43
CA ARG A 247 -7.14 7.10 7.29
C ARG A 247 -7.06 5.64 6.87
N LEU A 248 -5.94 5.01 7.15
CA LEU A 248 -5.70 3.60 6.87
C LEU A 248 -5.64 2.83 8.19
N TYR A 249 -6.42 1.77 8.28
CA TYR A 249 -6.33 0.78 9.34
C TYR A 249 -5.41 -0.36 8.84
N ASP A 250 -4.12 -0.27 9.15
CA ASP A 250 -3.10 -1.20 8.66
C ASP A 250 -3.14 -2.57 9.35
N GLY A 251 -3.58 -2.65 10.60
CA GLY A 251 -3.84 -3.94 11.27
C GLY A 251 -4.83 -4.80 10.50
N SER A 252 -5.86 -4.14 9.93
CA SER A 252 -6.76 -4.74 8.96
C SER A 252 -7.43 -6.04 9.44
N TRP A 253 -7.83 -6.91 8.50
CA TRP A 253 -8.56 -8.13 8.85
C TRP A 253 -7.72 -9.16 9.61
N VAL A 254 -6.40 -9.21 9.38
CA VAL A 254 -5.51 -10.12 10.14
C VAL A 254 -5.50 -9.78 11.64
N GLU A 255 -5.61 -8.51 12.00
CA GLU A 255 -5.80 -8.11 13.39
C GLU A 255 -7.26 -8.32 13.81
N TYR A 256 -8.21 -7.69 13.12
CA TYR A 256 -9.61 -7.66 13.50
C TYR A 256 -10.26 -9.05 13.55
N GLY A 257 -10.03 -9.88 12.52
CA GLY A 257 -10.62 -11.22 12.40
C GLY A 257 -10.06 -12.26 13.38
N ASN A 258 -9.01 -11.90 14.14
CA ASN A 258 -8.44 -12.72 15.21
C ASN A 258 -8.76 -12.17 16.62
N MET A 259 -9.44 -11.03 16.72
CA MET A 259 -9.81 -10.45 18.02
C MET A 259 -11.02 -11.15 18.64
N VAL A 260 -10.97 -11.36 19.94
CA VAL A 260 -12.09 -11.89 20.71
C VAL A 260 -13.08 -10.78 21.04
N GLY A 261 -14.39 -11.02 20.84
CA GLY A 261 -15.45 -10.13 21.27
C GLY A 261 -15.74 -8.92 20.36
N VAL A 262 -15.14 -8.89 19.16
CA VAL A 262 -15.48 -7.86 18.17
C VAL A 262 -16.62 -8.32 17.26
N PRO A 263 -17.52 -7.41 16.82
CA PRO A 263 -18.62 -7.76 15.92
C PRO A 263 -18.13 -8.02 14.49
N VAL A 264 -18.73 -9.00 13.83
CA VAL A 264 -18.45 -9.36 12.42
C VAL A 264 -19.76 -9.50 11.66
N GLU A 265 -19.80 -9.00 10.44
CA GLU A 265 -20.91 -9.20 9.50
C GLU A 265 -20.49 -10.10 8.34
N LYS A 266 -21.45 -10.87 7.79
CA LYS A 266 -21.30 -11.64 6.56
C LYS A 266 -22.45 -11.28 5.63
N SER A 267 -22.18 -11.17 4.33
CA SER A 267 -23.24 -10.90 3.34
C SER A 267 -24.05 -12.15 2.99
N ILE A 268 -23.52 -13.33 3.29
CA ILE A 268 -24.22 -14.61 3.12
C ILE A 268 -24.71 -15.01 4.50
N SER A 269 -26.04 -15.06 4.68
CA SER A 269 -26.64 -15.70 5.85
C SER A 269 -26.24 -17.18 5.88
N ASP A 270 -25.68 -17.63 6.99
CA ASP A 270 -25.50 -19.06 7.25
C ASP A 270 -26.90 -19.70 7.18
N HIS A 271 -27.25 -20.27 6.04
CA HIS A 271 -28.37 -21.21 5.93
C HIS A 271 -27.86 -22.54 6.47
N SER A 272 -27.91 -22.66 7.79
CA SER A 272 -27.80 -23.94 8.51
C SER A 272 -29.13 -24.65 8.51
#